data_c4c22690cae68ec2b41b49acf67e24a2
#
_entry.id   c4c22690cae68ec2b41b49acf67e24a2
#
_cell.length_a   1.000
_cell.length_b   1.000
_cell.length_c   1.000
_cell.angle_alpha   90.00
_cell.angle_beta   90.00
_cell.angle_gamma   90.00
#
_symmetry.space_group_name_H-M   'P 1'
#
loop_
_entity.id
_entity.type
_entity.pdbx_description
1 polymer ?
#
loop_
_entity_poly.entity_id
_entity_poly.type
_entity_poly.pdbx_seq_one_letter_code
_entity_poly.pdbx_strand_id
1 'polypeptide(L)'
;MLFRSLFPLPIPFPGIKLGLANLVIVLVLYKNGFCQALTVSIVRGLLNAFTFGSLFGFLYSLAGSVLSLIIMNLLKNKTHLHISAFGVSVVGGITHNIGQFAVAAWLVGPSAILPYFPFLYFSGLIAGGLIGAFVLLCRQRIPLFSSTN
;
A
#
# COMPACT_ATOMS: atom_id res chain seq x y z
N MET A 1 21.11 -2.77 -14.26
CA MET A 1 20.69 -2.02 -15.46
C MET A 1 19.80 -2.81 -16.43
N LEU A 2 19.64 -4.11 -16.30
CA LEU A 2 18.90 -4.99 -17.24
C LEU A 2 17.37 -5.09 -17.02
N PHE A 3 16.87 -4.70 -15.84
CA PHE A 3 15.40 -4.74 -15.57
C PHE A 3 14.63 -3.54 -16.16
N ARG A 4 15.33 -2.53 -16.65
CA ARG A 4 14.72 -1.35 -17.27
C ARG A 4 14.27 -1.58 -18.71
N SER A 5 14.79 -2.64 -19.35
CA SER A 5 14.51 -2.95 -20.77
C SER A 5 13.38 -3.96 -20.98
N LEU A 6 12.96 -4.70 -19.95
CA LEU A 6 11.91 -5.72 -20.07
C LEU A 6 10.48 -5.19 -19.92
N PHE A 7 10.31 -4.01 -19.35
CA PHE A 7 9.00 -3.33 -19.30
C PHE A 7 9.16 -1.86 -19.69
N PRO A 8 9.05 -1.54 -20.99
CA PRO A 8 9.02 -0.16 -21.46
C PRO A 8 7.62 0.44 -21.25
N LEU A 9 7.16 0.47 -20.01
CA LEU A 9 6.05 1.37 -19.65
C LEU A 9 6.70 2.68 -19.20
N PRO A 10 6.59 3.75 -20.01
CA PRO A 10 7.03 5.08 -19.61
C PRO A 10 6.01 5.66 -18.63
N ILE A 11 5.96 5.11 -17.42
CA ILE A 11 5.16 5.69 -16.35
C ILE A 11 6.10 6.53 -15.52
N PRO A 12 6.09 7.87 -15.70
CA PRO A 12 7.05 8.77 -15.04
C PRO A 12 6.76 8.98 -13.54
N PHE A 13 5.74 8.29 -12.99
CA PHE A 13 5.36 8.47 -11.59
C PHE A 13 5.77 7.25 -10.75
N PRO A 14 6.73 7.40 -9.83
CA PRO A 14 7.11 6.34 -8.89
C PRO A 14 5.94 5.84 -8.02
N GLY A 15 4.93 6.69 -7.80
CA GLY A 15 3.72 6.34 -7.04
C GLY A 15 2.85 5.24 -7.67
N ILE A 16 2.85 5.09 -9.00
CA ILE A 16 2.02 4.07 -9.67
C ILE A 16 2.59 2.66 -9.46
N LYS A 17 3.91 2.49 -9.48
CA LYS A 17 4.55 1.20 -9.16
C LYS A 17 4.30 0.77 -7.72
N LEU A 18 4.30 1.73 -6.80
CA LEU A 18 3.96 1.50 -5.39
C LEU A 18 2.47 1.17 -5.22
N GLY A 19 1.60 1.79 -6.01
CA GLY A 19 0.16 1.53 -6.01
C GLY A 19 -0.19 0.10 -6.41
N LEU A 20 0.35 -0.40 -7.53
CA LEU A 20 0.09 -1.77 -8.01
C LEU A 20 0.52 -2.84 -7.01
N ALA A 21 1.62 -2.61 -6.32
CA ALA A 21 2.09 -3.54 -5.31
C ALA A 21 1.21 -3.54 -4.04
N ASN A 22 0.64 -2.41 -3.66
CA ASN A 22 -0.35 -2.34 -2.58
C ASN A 22 -1.69 -2.96 -2.99
N LEU A 23 -2.04 -2.94 -4.28
CA LEU A 23 -3.22 -3.64 -4.79
C LEU A 23 -3.21 -5.12 -4.43
N VAL A 24 -2.09 -5.82 -4.67
CA VAL A 24 -1.96 -7.25 -4.34
C VAL A 24 -2.17 -7.46 -2.84
N ILE A 25 -1.59 -6.61 -2.00
CA ILE A 25 -1.74 -6.70 -0.54
C ILE A 25 -3.21 -6.53 -0.12
N VAL A 26 -3.93 -5.57 -0.70
CA VAL A 26 -5.36 -5.36 -0.41
C VAL A 26 -6.19 -6.57 -0.86
N LEU A 27 -5.95 -7.10 -2.06
CA LEU A 27 -6.64 -8.30 -2.54
C LEU A 27 -6.41 -9.51 -1.64
N VAL A 28 -5.16 -9.74 -1.22
CA VAL A 28 -4.81 -10.83 -0.29
C VAL A 28 -5.46 -10.60 1.08
N LEU A 29 -5.51 -9.37 1.58
CA LEU A 29 -6.19 -9.03 2.83
C LEU A 29 -7.67 -9.40 2.79
N TYR A 30 -8.35 -9.12 1.67
CA TYR A 30 -9.77 -9.45 1.52
C TYR A 30 -10.02 -10.95 1.31
N LYS A 31 -9.16 -11.64 0.59
CA LYS A 31 -9.33 -13.05 0.25
C LYS A 31 -8.82 -13.99 1.35
N ASN A 32 -7.63 -13.75 1.86
CA ASN A 32 -6.87 -14.68 2.68
C ASN A 32 -6.72 -14.20 4.15
N GLY A 33 -6.94 -12.92 4.40
CA GLY A 33 -6.85 -12.33 5.73
C GLY A 33 -5.53 -11.65 6.04
N PHE A 34 -5.42 -11.18 7.29
CA PHE A 34 -4.34 -10.32 7.75
C PHE A 34 -2.95 -10.99 7.68
N CYS A 35 -2.84 -12.24 8.16
CA CYS A 35 -1.54 -12.92 8.25
C CYS A 35 -0.88 -13.11 6.88
N GLN A 36 -1.65 -13.55 5.88
CA GLN A 36 -1.14 -13.73 4.52
C GLN A 36 -0.79 -12.41 3.87
N ALA A 37 -1.60 -11.37 4.06
CA ALA A 37 -1.29 -10.03 3.55
C ALA A 37 -0.02 -9.45 4.18
N LEU A 38 0.20 -9.69 5.47
CA LEU A 38 1.43 -9.29 6.16
C LEU A 38 2.65 -10.04 5.63
N THR A 39 2.54 -11.36 5.44
CA THR A 39 3.61 -12.19 4.86
C THR A 39 4.00 -11.68 3.47
N VAL A 40 3.03 -11.42 2.60
CA VAL A 40 3.28 -10.87 1.25
C VAL A 40 3.97 -9.51 1.33
N SER A 41 3.55 -8.64 2.26
CA SER A 41 4.19 -7.33 2.48
C SER A 41 5.65 -7.45 2.90
N ILE A 42 5.96 -8.35 3.83
CA ILE A 42 7.33 -8.58 4.33
C ILE A 42 8.21 -9.15 3.22
N VAL A 43 7.75 -10.20 2.54
CA VAL A 43 8.50 -10.82 1.44
C VAL A 43 8.81 -9.80 0.34
N ARG A 44 7.80 -9.01 -0.04
CA ARG A 44 7.99 -7.93 -1.02
C ARG A 44 9.00 -6.89 -0.54
N GLY A 45 8.93 -6.47 0.73
CA GLY A 45 9.88 -5.52 1.31
C GLY A 45 11.31 -6.06 1.28
N LEU A 46 11.51 -7.34 1.65
CA LEU A 46 12.80 -8.02 1.58
C LEU A 46 13.33 -8.10 0.14
N LEU A 47 12.49 -8.50 -0.82
CA LEU A 47 12.88 -8.55 -2.23
C LEU A 47 13.33 -7.18 -2.74
N ASN A 48 12.63 -6.10 -2.37
CA ASN A 48 13.04 -4.75 -2.71
C ASN A 48 14.39 -4.37 -2.06
N ALA A 49 14.60 -4.74 -0.79
CA ALA A 49 15.86 -4.48 -0.09
C ALA A 49 17.03 -5.18 -0.76
N PHE A 50 16.88 -6.46 -1.13
CA PHE A 50 17.89 -7.22 -1.85
C PHE A 50 18.18 -6.67 -3.25
N THR A 51 17.13 -6.23 -3.96
CA THR A 51 17.26 -5.72 -5.34
C THR A 51 17.91 -4.34 -5.39
N PHE A 52 17.59 -3.46 -4.44
CA PHE A 52 18.04 -2.07 -4.43
C PHE A 52 19.10 -1.78 -3.36
N GLY A 53 19.45 -2.75 -2.53
CA GLY A 53 20.53 -2.66 -1.53
C GLY A 53 20.26 -1.64 -0.41
N SER A 54 19.00 -1.27 -0.15
CA SER A 54 18.64 -0.24 0.82
C SER A 54 17.87 -0.80 2.01
N LEU A 55 18.56 -0.95 3.15
CA LEU A 55 17.94 -1.30 4.42
C LEU A 55 16.93 -0.24 4.88
N PHE A 56 17.24 1.05 4.67
CA PHE A 56 16.33 2.14 4.99
C PHE A 56 15.06 2.10 4.15
N GLY A 57 15.19 1.79 2.86
CA GLY A 57 14.04 1.59 1.97
C GLY A 57 13.15 0.43 2.43
N PHE A 58 13.73 -0.63 2.98
CA PHE A 58 12.99 -1.73 3.58
C PHE A 58 12.21 -1.29 4.82
N LEU A 59 12.86 -0.64 5.79
CA LEU A 59 12.22 -0.15 7.01
C LEU A 59 11.08 0.84 6.70
N TYR A 60 11.33 1.75 5.77
CA TYR A 60 10.37 2.73 5.29
C TYR A 60 9.13 2.05 4.68
N SER A 61 9.34 1.09 3.79
CA SER A 61 8.26 0.32 3.14
C SER A 61 7.51 -0.57 4.13
N LEU A 62 8.23 -1.20 5.05
CA LEU A 62 7.66 -2.10 6.06
C LEU A 62 6.75 -1.33 7.02
N ALA A 63 7.21 -0.20 7.57
CA ALA A 63 6.43 0.63 8.48
C ALA A 63 5.12 1.10 7.81
N GLY A 64 5.18 1.59 6.58
CA GLY A 64 3.99 1.96 5.82
C GLY A 64 3.03 0.79 5.62
N SER A 65 3.55 -0.38 5.22
CA SER A 65 2.73 -1.57 4.97
C SER A 65 2.07 -2.12 6.24
N VAL A 66 2.82 -2.21 7.34
CA VAL A 66 2.29 -2.72 8.62
C VAL A 66 1.19 -1.80 9.14
N LEU A 67 1.44 -0.49 9.20
CA LEU A 67 0.46 0.48 9.67
C LEU A 67 -0.81 0.45 8.80
N SER A 68 -0.65 0.45 7.48
CA SER A 68 -1.75 0.36 6.53
C SER A 68 -2.57 -0.91 6.71
N LEU A 69 -1.92 -2.08 6.84
CA LEU A 69 -2.59 -3.37 7.03
C LEU A 69 -3.38 -3.43 8.34
N ILE A 70 -2.81 -2.91 9.44
CA ILE A 70 -3.52 -2.87 10.73
C ILE A 70 -4.80 -2.05 10.60
N ILE A 71 -4.70 -0.84 10.06
CA ILE A 71 -5.85 0.05 9.92
C ILE A 71 -6.89 -0.53 8.95
N MET A 72 -6.46 -1.05 7.80
CA MET A 72 -7.38 -1.69 6.84
C MET A 72 -8.08 -2.90 7.44
N ASN A 73 -7.38 -3.73 8.21
CA ASN A 73 -7.98 -4.90 8.86
C ASN A 73 -8.99 -4.49 9.94
N LEU A 74 -8.69 -3.47 10.71
CA LEU A 74 -9.63 -2.92 11.71
C LEU A 74 -10.90 -2.37 11.04
N LEU A 75 -10.76 -1.64 9.94
CA LEU A 75 -11.89 -1.08 9.21
C LEU A 75 -12.71 -2.15 8.50
N LYS A 76 -12.05 -3.13 7.88
CA LYS A 76 -12.72 -4.27 7.22
C LYS A 76 -13.60 -5.06 8.19
N ASN A 77 -13.14 -5.25 9.42
CA ASN A 77 -13.85 -6.05 10.43
C ASN A 77 -14.97 -5.26 11.15
N LYS A 78 -15.03 -3.95 11.00
CA LYS A 78 -16.09 -3.12 11.58
C LYS A 78 -17.29 -3.03 10.63
N THR A 79 -18.13 -4.06 10.67
CA THR A 79 -19.38 -4.15 9.87
C THR A 79 -20.35 -3.00 10.12
N HIS A 80 -20.31 -2.37 11.31
CA HIS A 80 -21.19 -1.26 11.68
C HIS A 80 -20.91 0.04 10.89
N LEU A 81 -19.70 0.19 10.33
CA LEU A 81 -19.34 1.43 9.63
C LEU A 81 -19.71 1.42 8.14
N HIS A 82 -20.21 0.31 7.60
CA HIS A 82 -20.56 0.15 6.17
C HIS A 82 -19.49 0.73 5.19
N ILE A 83 -18.21 0.68 5.59
CA ILE A 83 -17.13 1.21 4.77
C ILE A 83 -16.90 0.27 3.60
N SER A 84 -17.04 0.81 2.38
CA SER A 84 -16.76 0.05 1.16
C SER A 84 -15.28 -0.35 1.05
N ALA A 85 -15.00 -1.38 0.25
CA ALA A 85 -13.61 -1.77 -0.07
C ALA A 85 -12.82 -0.60 -0.67
N PHE A 86 -13.48 0.30 -1.37
CA PHE A 86 -12.90 1.55 -1.85
C PHE A 86 -12.43 2.43 -0.70
N GLY A 87 -13.29 2.70 0.28
CA GLY A 87 -12.95 3.53 1.45
C GLY A 87 -11.81 2.92 2.27
N VAL A 88 -11.84 1.60 2.50
CA VAL A 88 -10.75 0.89 3.19
C VAL A 88 -9.42 1.05 2.44
N SER A 89 -9.42 0.96 1.11
CA SER A 89 -8.21 1.14 0.29
C SER A 89 -7.69 2.58 0.31
N VAL A 90 -8.57 3.57 0.30
CA VAL A 90 -8.19 5.00 0.41
C VAL A 90 -7.50 5.26 1.75
N VAL A 91 -8.12 4.83 2.85
CA VAL A 91 -7.52 4.95 4.18
C VAL A 91 -6.21 4.18 4.26
N GLY A 92 -6.14 2.99 3.66
CA GLY A 92 -4.92 2.21 3.54
C GLY A 92 -3.78 2.95 2.83
N GLY A 93 -4.07 3.64 1.73
CA GLY A 93 -3.08 4.45 1.01
C GLY A 93 -2.55 5.62 1.84
N ILE A 94 -3.44 6.35 2.52
CA ILE A 94 -3.06 7.46 3.39
C ILE A 94 -2.22 6.96 4.57
N THR A 95 -2.67 5.92 5.27
CA THR A 95 -1.96 5.37 6.44
C THR A 95 -0.62 4.74 6.08
N HIS A 96 -0.51 4.17 4.87
CA HIS A 96 0.77 3.71 4.34
C HIS A 96 1.79 4.86 4.25
N ASN A 97 1.41 5.98 3.66
CA ASN A 97 2.27 7.15 3.54
C ASN A 97 2.57 7.80 4.91
N ILE A 98 1.62 7.77 5.84
CA ILE A 98 1.86 8.23 7.22
C ILE A 98 2.93 7.35 7.91
N GLY A 99 2.84 6.03 7.76
CA GLY A 99 3.86 5.12 8.30
C GLY A 99 5.25 5.37 7.70
N GLN A 100 5.30 5.61 6.41
CA GLN A 100 6.54 6.01 5.73
C GLN A 100 7.06 7.36 6.22
N PHE A 101 6.19 8.34 6.38
CA PHE A 101 6.53 9.65 6.91
C PHE A 101 7.13 9.57 8.32
N ALA A 102 6.56 8.72 9.18
CA ALA A 102 7.04 8.55 10.54
C ALA A 102 8.50 8.04 10.58
N VAL A 103 8.84 7.05 9.74
CA VAL A 103 10.22 6.57 9.63
C VAL A 103 11.15 7.62 9.04
N ALA A 104 10.72 8.34 8.00
CA ALA A 104 11.51 9.41 7.42
C ALA A 104 11.75 10.55 8.42
N ALA A 105 10.73 10.95 9.18
CA ALA A 105 10.85 11.96 10.22
C ALA A 105 11.81 11.55 11.36
N TRP A 106 11.82 10.25 11.69
CA TRP A 106 12.75 9.70 12.67
C TRP A 106 14.21 9.74 12.20
N LEU A 107 14.43 9.48 10.88
CA LEU A 107 15.78 9.42 10.29
C LEU A 107 16.40 10.80 10.02
N VAL A 108 15.63 11.71 9.42
CA VAL A 108 16.14 13.03 8.96
C VAL A 108 15.67 14.21 9.80
N GLY A 109 14.83 13.95 10.78
CA GLY A 109 14.23 14.97 11.64
C GLY A 109 12.88 15.49 11.10
N PRO A 110 11.93 15.76 12.02
CA PRO A 110 10.57 16.17 11.66
C PRO A 110 10.51 17.47 10.85
N SER A 111 11.33 18.45 11.19
CA SER A 111 11.37 19.75 10.51
C SER A 111 11.78 19.66 9.05
N ALA A 112 12.67 18.73 8.72
CA ALA A 112 13.15 18.55 7.35
C ALA A 112 12.11 17.90 6.43
N ILE A 113 11.28 16.99 6.96
CA ILE A 113 10.33 16.21 6.17
C ILE A 113 8.92 16.81 6.15
N LEU A 114 8.59 17.68 7.11
CA LEU A 114 7.25 18.26 7.26
C LEU A 114 6.73 18.96 5.98
N PRO A 115 7.54 19.70 5.20
CA PRO A 115 7.08 20.30 3.95
C PRO A 115 6.59 19.29 2.89
N TYR A 116 7.06 18.03 2.98
CA TYR A 116 6.65 16.96 2.07
C TYR A 116 5.36 16.25 2.49
N PHE A 117 4.87 16.51 3.71
CA PHE A 117 3.67 15.85 4.24
C PHE A 117 2.43 16.04 3.36
N PRO A 118 2.08 17.25 2.88
CA PRO A 118 0.92 17.42 1.99
C PRO A 118 1.03 16.58 0.71
N PHE A 119 2.23 16.53 0.12
CA PHE A 119 2.46 15.73 -1.08
C PHE A 119 2.26 14.23 -0.82
N LEU A 120 2.78 13.72 0.29
CA LEU A 120 2.60 12.33 0.71
C LEU A 120 1.13 12.02 0.99
N TYR A 121 0.40 12.94 1.63
CA TYR A 121 -1.01 12.78 1.93
C TYR A 121 -1.84 12.65 0.63
N PHE A 122 -1.69 13.57 -0.30
CA PHE A 122 -2.41 13.54 -1.57
C PHE A 122 -2.01 12.34 -2.44
N SER A 123 -0.74 11.96 -2.46
CA SER A 123 -0.29 10.77 -3.20
C SER A 123 -0.89 9.49 -2.63
N GLY A 124 -1.02 9.38 -1.30
CA GLY A 124 -1.67 8.26 -0.64
C GLY A 124 -3.17 8.17 -0.94
N LEU A 125 -3.85 9.33 -0.99
CA LEU A 125 -5.26 9.43 -1.34
C LEU A 125 -5.51 9.00 -2.79
N ILE A 126 -4.71 9.48 -3.73
CA ILE A 126 -4.81 9.11 -5.14
C ILE A 126 -4.49 7.63 -5.35
N ALA A 127 -3.38 7.14 -4.79
CA ALA A 127 -2.99 5.75 -4.91
C ALA A 127 -4.01 4.81 -4.28
N GLY A 128 -4.49 5.13 -3.08
CA GLY A 128 -5.53 4.37 -2.38
C GLY A 128 -6.87 4.37 -3.13
N GLY A 129 -7.23 5.49 -3.75
CA GLY A 129 -8.42 5.61 -4.60
C GLY A 129 -8.34 4.75 -5.85
N LEU A 130 -7.21 4.77 -6.56
CA LEU A 130 -6.98 3.92 -7.73
C LEU A 130 -7.02 2.43 -7.37
N ILE A 131 -6.37 2.05 -6.27
CA ILE A 131 -6.40 0.67 -5.76
C ILE A 131 -7.83 0.28 -5.40
N GLY A 132 -8.56 1.13 -4.69
CA GLY A 132 -9.94 0.89 -4.28
C GLY A 132 -10.87 0.70 -5.47
N ALA A 133 -10.75 1.53 -6.49
CA ALA A 133 -11.51 1.39 -7.74
C ALA A 133 -11.21 0.05 -8.41
N PHE A 134 -9.95 -0.35 -8.46
CA PHE A 134 -9.54 -1.62 -9.06
C PHE A 134 -10.02 -2.82 -8.25
N VAL A 135 -9.97 -2.75 -6.92
CA VAL A 135 -10.53 -3.80 -6.04
C VAL A 135 -12.02 -3.99 -6.27
N LEU A 136 -12.78 -2.90 -6.41
CA LEU A 136 -14.22 -2.98 -6.73
C LEU A 136 -14.46 -3.65 -8.07
N LEU A 137 -13.70 -3.30 -9.11
CA LEU A 137 -13.79 -3.94 -10.42
C LEU A 137 -13.46 -5.43 -10.35
N CYS A 138 -12.41 -5.81 -9.62
CA CYS A 138 -12.06 -7.21 -9.42
C CYS A 138 -13.18 -7.99 -8.70
N ARG A 139 -13.79 -7.41 -7.67
CA ARG A 139 -14.91 -8.05 -6.96
C ARG A 139 -16.13 -8.26 -7.83
N GLN A 140 -16.41 -7.37 -8.77
CA GLN A 140 -17.54 -7.48 -9.70
C GLN A 140 -17.31 -8.50 -10.82
N ARG A 141 -16.05 -8.68 -11.23
CA ARG A 141 -15.70 -9.49 -12.41
C ARG A 141 -15.20 -10.90 -12.07
N ILE A 142 -14.71 -11.11 -10.86
CA ILE A 142 -14.08 -12.37 -10.45
C ILE A 142 -14.95 -13.02 -9.38
N PRO A 143 -15.65 -14.14 -9.68
CA PRO A 143 -16.55 -14.81 -8.72
C PRO A 143 -15.84 -15.32 -7.46
N LEU A 144 -14.52 -15.52 -7.50
CA LEU A 144 -13.70 -15.92 -6.36
C LEU A 144 -13.69 -14.88 -5.21
N PHE A 145 -14.11 -13.64 -5.46
CA PHE A 145 -14.21 -12.57 -4.45
C PHE A 145 -15.66 -12.27 -4.02
N SER A 146 -16.63 -12.93 -4.65
CA SER A 146 -18.07 -12.73 -4.39
C SER A 146 -18.58 -13.48 -3.14
N SER A 147 -17.83 -14.44 -2.60
CA SER A 147 -18.30 -15.36 -1.57
C SER A 147 -17.84 -15.02 -0.13
N THR A 148 -17.36 -13.83 0.13
CA THR A 148 -17.10 -13.35 1.49
C THR A 148 -18.11 -12.29 1.87
N ASN A 149 -19.27 -12.77 2.37
CA ASN A 149 -20.14 -12.00 3.23
C ASN A 149 -19.49 -11.79 4.60
#